data_405e62404c65e0c5c374f424e6ad3832
#
_entry.id   405e62404c65e0c5c374f424e6ad3832
#
_cell.length_a   1.000
_cell.length_b   1.000
_cell.length_c   1.000
_cell.angle_alpha   90.00
_cell.angle_beta   90.00
_cell.angle_gamma   90.00
#
_symmetry.space_group_name_H-M   'P 1'
#
loop_
_entity.id
_entity.type
_entity.pdbx_description
1 polymer ?
#
loop_
_entity_poly.entity_id
_entity_poly.type
_entity_poly.pdbx_seq_one_letter_code
_entity_poly.pdbx_strand_id
1 'polypeptide(L)'
;MNKRTYAGISEQYAKIDTSKIVLIPVPYDGTSTWQKGADKGPEAFLNASENMELYDIETDSEVYKNGIYLSEAVTENSSPEKMVAAVHAVTKTFIRKNKFVTIFGGEHSVSIGTIRAFNECFNDLTVVQIDAHADLRKEYNGSSCNHACTAYEASQNTNLVQVGIRSMDILEKSVMDPDKIFFAHEMAIDDYWMENAIDLMGKNVFITFDLDAFDPSLMPSTGTPEPGGLLWYETLDFLKKIFKEKNVVGFDIMELCPNEKDKSSDFLAAKLYYKMLSYKFDNTEEADYGNESGFKEPNNKISKFEDEEYD
;
A
#
# COMPACT_ATOMS: atom_id res chain seq x y z
N MET A 1 -2.51 -28.24 -14.29
CA MET A 1 -1.95 -26.89 -14.53
C MET A 1 -1.37 -26.45 -13.19
N ASN A 2 -0.13 -25.96 -13.15
CA ASN A 2 0.41 -25.40 -11.92
C ASN A 2 -0.41 -24.17 -11.54
N LYS A 3 -0.73 -24.02 -10.25
CA LYS A 3 -1.42 -22.84 -9.74
C LYS A 3 -0.50 -21.64 -9.93
N ARG A 4 -1.06 -20.48 -10.38
CA ARG A 4 -0.30 -19.23 -10.49
C ARG A 4 0.24 -18.82 -9.13
N THR A 5 1.47 -18.38 -9.09
CA THR A 5 2.11 -17.79 -7.90
C THR A 5 2.34 -16.30 -8.13
N TYR A 6 2.47 -15.52 -7.06
CA TYR A 6 2.88 -14.12 -7.17
C TYR A 6 4.23 -14.03 -7.87
N ALA A 7 4.38 -13.14 -8.85
CA ALA A 7 5.63 -12.90 -9.59
C ALA A 7 6.32 -14.15 -10.15
N GLY A 8 5.58 -15.25 -10.36
CA GLY A 8 6.16 -16.50 -10.85
C GLY A 8 7.13 -17.19 -9.87
N ILE A 9 7.12 -16.81 -8.59
CA ILE A 9 8.02 -17.44 -7.59
C ILE A 9 7.78 -18.95 -7.48
N SER A 10 8.84 -19.66 -7.13
CA SER A 10 8.82 -21.11 -6.94
C SER A 10 7.78 -21.53 -5.88
N GLU A 11 7.11 -22.67 -6.10
CA GLU A 11 6.07 -23.22 -5.20
C GLU A 11 6.52 -23.34 -3.74
N GLN A 12 7.80 -23.52 -3.48
CA GLN A 12 8.31 -23.59 -2.09
C GLN A 12 8.08 -22.29 -1.31
N TYR A 13 8.02 -21.14 -1.99
CA TYR A 13 7.76 -19.82 -1.40
C TYR A 13 6.30 -19.37 -1.53
N ALA A 14 5.42 -20.21 -2.09
CA ALA A 14 4.03 -19.88 -2.37
C ALA A 14 3.01 -20.72 -1.58
N LYS A 15 3.45 -21.53 -0.63
CA LYS A 15 2.57 -22.40 0.17
C LYS A 15 2.01 -21.64 1.36
N ILE A 16 0.70 -21.75 1.60
CA ILE A 16 0.02 -21.05 2.72
C ILE A 16 0.65 -21.37 4.08
N ASP A 17 1.08 -22.61 4.30
CA ASP A 17 1.59 -23.04 5.60
C ASP A 17 2.95 -22.40 5.94
N THR A 18 3.79 -22.15 4.95
CA THR A 18 5.15 -21.64 5.13
C THR A 18 5.29 -20.15 4.81
N SER A 19 4.35 -19.56 4.04
CA SER A 19 4.40 -18.14 3.69
C SER A 19 4.07 -17.25 4.89
N LYS A 20 4.86 -16.20 5.10
CA LYS A 20 4.54 -15.15 6.06
C LYS A 20 3.49 -14.18 5.51
N ILE A 21 3.49 -13.97 4.21
CA ILE A 21 2.70 -12.98 3.49
C ILE A 21 1.55 -13.67 2.75
N VAL A 22 0.38 -13.03 2.77
CA VAL A 22 -0.78 -13.39 1.95
C VAL A 22 -1.17 -12.20 1.10
N LEU A 23 -1.26 -12.42 -0.20
CA LEU A 23 -1.81 -11.46 -1.16
C LEU A 23 -3.22 -11.90 -1.56
N ILE A 24 -4.21 -11.03 -1.36
CA ILE A 24 -5.61 -11.24 -1.71
C ILE A 24 -5.97 -10.33 -2.89
N PRO A 25 -6.20 -10.86 -4.10
CA PRO A 25 -6.74 -10.08 -5.21
C PRO A 25 -8.24 -9.84 -5.03
N VAL A 26 -8.71 -8.61 -5.29
CA VAL A 26 -10.14 -8.26 -5.23
C VAL A 26 -10.52 -7.48 -6.50
N PRO A 27 -10.89 -8.16 -7.59
CA PRO A 27 -11.27 -7.53 -8.85
C PRO A 27 -12.69 -6.98 -8.77
N TYR A 28 -12.84 -5.78 -8.22
CA TYR A 28 -14.14 -5.13 -8.04
C TYR A 28 -14.12 -3.69 -8.58
N ASP A 29 -15.16 -3.34 -9.35
CA ASP A 29 -15.42 -1.98 -9.86
C ASP A 29 -16.92 -1.71 -9.91
N GLY A 30 -17.55 -1.75 -8.74
CA GLY A 30 -19.00 -1.56 -8.62
C GLY A 30 -19.42 -0.11 -8.51
N THR A 31 -18.60 0.74 -7.90
CA THR A 31 -19.00 2.10 -7.50
C THR A 31 -18.26 3.23 -8.17
N SER A 32 -17.20 3.00 -8.97
CA SER A 32 -16.48 4.04 -9.71
C SER A 32 -17.41 4.90 -10.58
N THR A 33 -17.15 6.21 -10.59
CA THR A 33 -18.06 7.18 -11.21
C THR A 33 -17.56 7.78 -12.53
N TRP A 34 -16.24 7.91 -12.71
CA TRP A 34 -15.66 8.51 -13.91
C TRP A 34 -15.14 7.45 -14.89
N GLN A 35 -14.02 6.82 -14.58
CA GLN A 35 -13.43 5.81 -15.44
C GLN A 35 -13.60 4.42 -14.83
N LYS A 36 -14.12 3.48 -15.63
CA LYS A 36 -14.29 2.07 -15.26
C LYS A 36 -13.07 1.26 -15.70
N GLY A 37 -12.81 0.15 -15.00
CA GLY A 37 -11.75 -0.80 -15.33
C GLY A 37 -10.82 -1.14 -14.18
N ALA A 38 -11.06 -0.62 -12.97
CA ALA A 38 -10.28 -0.96 -11.78
C ALA A 38 -10.39 -2.45 -11.41
N ASP A 39 -11.49 -3.14 -11.79
CA ASP A 39 -11.63 -4.59 -11.65
C ASP A 39 -10.55 -5.40 -12.40
N LYS A 40 -9.90 -4.80 -13.41
CA LYS A 40 -8.79 -5.40 -14.15
C LYS A 40 -7.43 -5.14 -13.49
N GLY A 41 -7.38 -4.25 -12.50
CA GLY A 41 -6.15 -3.86 -11.79
C GLY A 41 -5.40 -5.04 -11.19
N PRO A 42 -6.04 -5.93 -10.42
CA PRO A 42 -5.36 -7.08 -9.82
C PRO A 42 -4.69 -8.02 -10.84
N GLU A 43 -5.33 -8.26 -11.98
CA GLU A 43 -4.75 -9.10 -13.04
C GLU A 43 -3.57 -8.40 -13.73
N ALA A 44 -3.68 -7.09 -14.02
CA ALA A 44 -2.61 -6.30 -14.63
C ALA A 44 -1.39 -6.21 -13.71
N PHE A 45 -1.60 -5.98 -12.42
CA PHE A 45 -0.58 -5.99 -11.38
C PHE A 45 0.14 -7.35 -11.32
N LEU A 46 -0.59 -8.46 -11.29
CA LEU A 46 0.01 -9.80 -11.25
C LEU A 46 0.83 -10.08 -12.51
N ASN A 47 0.34 -9.68 -13.69
CA ASN A 47 1.09 -9.82 -14.95
C ASN A 47 2.36 -8.97 -14.94
N ALA A 48 2.31 -7.74 -14.43
CA ALA A 48 3.49 -6.89 -14.30
C ALA A 48 4.52 -7.48 -13.33
N SER A 49 4.04 -8.03 -12.19
CA SER A 49 4.91 -8.63 -11.18
C SER A 49 5.77 -9.78 -11.69
N GLU A 50 5.28 -10.54 -12.68
CA GLU A 50 6.02 -11.64 -13.31
C GLU A 50 7.21 -11.17 -14.18
N ASN A 51 7.31 -9.86 -14.45
CA ASN A 51 8.32 -9.25 -15.30
C ASN A 51 9.27 -8.30 -14.57
N MET A 52 9.16 -8.19 -13.25
CA MET A 52 10.07 -7.33 -12.47
C MET A 52 11.19 -8.13 -11.81
N GLU A 53 12.31 -7.47 -11.55
CA GLU A 53 13.38 -8.04 -10.74
C GLU A 53 12.96 -8.15 -9.27
N LEU A 54 13.24 -9.31 -8.65
CA LEU A 54 12.86 -9.63 -7.27
C LEU A 54 13.97 -9.38 -6.24
N TYR A 55 15.13 -8.89 -6.67
CA TYR A 55 16.14 -8.34 -5.79
C TYR A 55 15.91 -6.85 -5.60
N ASP A 56 15.71 -6.43 -4.36
CA ASP A 56 15.57 -5.02 -4.01
C ASP A 56 16.94 -4.44 -3.65
N ILE A 57 17.41 -3.49 -4.49
CA ILE A 57 18.75 -2.91 -4.40
C ILE A 57 18.90 -2.05 -3.13
N GLU A 58 17.81 -1.39 -2.70
CA GLU A 58 17.84 -0.47 -1.56
C GLU A 58 17.95 -1.20 -0.23
N THR A 59 17.19 -2.31 -0.08
CA THR A 59 17.20 -3.11 1.14
C THR A 59 18.17 -4.30 1.08
N ASP A 60 18.90 -4.45 -0.03
CA ASP A 60 19.82 -5.58 -0.30
C ASP A 60 19.17 -6.94 -0.02
N SER A 61 17.92 -7.11 -0.47
CA SER A 61 17.11 -8.25 -0.07
C SER A 61 16.27 -8.86 -1.21
N GLU A 62 15.84 -10.08 -1.00
CA GLU A 62 14.89 -10.81 -1.84
C GLU A 62 13.69 -11.19 -0.98
N VAL A 63 12.80 -10.23 -0.71
CA VAL A 63 11.70 -10.35 0.26
C VAL A 63 10.76 -11.52 -0.03
N TYR A 64 10.62 -11.95 -1.29
CA TYR A 64 9.78 -13.11 -1.66
C TYR A 64 10.20 -14.40 -0.95
N LYS A 65 11.44 -14.52 -0.48
CA LYS A 65 11.93 -15.67 0.28
C LYS A 65 11.26 -15.84 1.64
N ASN A 66 10.57 -14.80 2.16
CA ASN A 66 9.68 -14.90 3.31
C ASN A 66 8.39 -15.68 2.99
N GLY A 67 8.17 -16.00 1.73
CA GLY A 67 6.97 -16.66 1.22
C GLY A 67 5.80 -15.72 1.02
N ILE A 68 5.23 -15.74 -0.21
CA ILE A 68 4.05 -14.96 -0.58
C ILE A 68 3.01 -15.93 -1.13
N TYR A 69 1.98 -16.18 -0.35
CA TYR A 69 0.83 -16.98 -0.78
C TYR A 69 -0.16 -16.11 -1.54
N LEU A 70 -0.37 -16.41 -2.81
CA LEU A 70 -1.44 -15.82 -3.60
C LEU A 70 -2.74 -16.57 -3.33
N SER A 71 -3.71 -15.92 -2.69
CA SER A 71 -5.02 -16.51 -2.40
C SER A 71 -5.89 -16.61 -3.65
N GLU A 72 -7.01 -17.31 -3.53
CA GLU A 72 -8.09 -17.13 -4.50
C GLU A 72 -8.62 -15.70 -4.42
N ALA A 73 -9.01 -15.13 -5.56
CA ALA A 73 -9.58 -13.79 -5.61
C ALA A 73 -10.94 -13.73 -4.92
N VAL A 74 -11.25 -12.63 -4.27
CA VAL A 74 -12.61 -12.34 -3.78
C VAL A 74 -13.40 -11.73 -4.93
N THR A 75 -14.34 -12.49 -5.48
CA THR A 75 -15.09 -12.13 -6.70
C THR A 75 -16.56 -11.80 -6.43
N GLU A 76 -16.94 -11.57 -5.17
CA GLU A 76 -18.30 -11.12 -4.84
C GLU A 76 -18.57 -9.74 -5.43
N ASN A 77 -19.57 -9.63 -6.30
CA ASN A 77 -19.90 -8.41 -7.03
C ASN A 77 -21.40 -8.14 -7.12
N SER A 78 -22.23 -8.86 -6.34
CA SER A 78 -23.69 -8.71 -6.42
C SER A 78 -24.20 -7.43 -5.74
N SER A 79 -23.50 -6.89 -4.77
CA SER A 79 -23.68 -5.54 -4.23
C SER A 79 -22.43 -5.06 -3.51
N PRO A 80 -22.25 -3.72 -3.34
CA PRO A 80 -21.13 -3.17 -2.59
C PRO A 80 -21.01 -3.74 -1.16
N GLU A 81 -22.13 -3.87 -0.44
CA GLU A 81 -22.17 -4.36 0.93
C GLU A 81 -21.75 -5.83 1.03
N LYS A 82 -22.14 -6.65 0.04
CA LYS A 82 -21.73 -8.06 0.01
C LYS A 82 -20.25 -8.21 -0.34
N MET A 83 -19.75 -7.39 -1.25
CA MET A 83 -18.32 -7.34 -1.56
C MET A 83 -17.52 -6.97 -0.30
N VAL A 84 -17.88 -5.90 0.39
CA VAL A 84 -17.24 -5.47 1.65
C VAL A 84 -17.29 -6.59 2.70
N ALA A 85 -18.42 -7.27 2.86
CA ALA A 85 -18.55 -8.39 3.79
C ALA A 85 -17.67 -9.58 3.43
N ALA A 86 -17.54 -9.89 2.15
CA ALA A 86 -16.69 -10.98 1.66
C ALA A 86 -15.19 -10.66 1.88
N VAL A 87 -14.78 -9.45 1.54
CA VAL A 87 -13.41 -8.97 1.78
C VAL A 87 -13.06 -9.01 3.27
N HIS A 88 -13.94 -8.48 4.12
CA HIS A 88 -13.79 -8.53 5.57
C HIS A 88 -13.57 -9.98 6.09
N ALA A 89 -14.42 -10.91 5.68
CA ALA A 89 -14.36 -12.30 6.15
C ALA A 89 -13.05 -13.00 5.75
N VAL A 90 -12.62 -12.82 4.49
CA VAL A 90 -11.39 -13.45 3.97
C VAL A 90 -10.17 -12.84 4.65
N THR A 91 -10.09 -11.50 4.72
CA THR A 91 -8.99 -10.76 5.38
C THR A 91 -8.84 -11.19 6.82
N LYS A 92 -9.92 -11.18 7.60
CA LYS A 92 -9.93 -11.60 9.00
C LYS A 92 -9.47 -13.04 9.20
N THR A 93 -9.82 -13.94 8.26
CA THR A 93 -9.39 -15.34 8.31
C THR A 93 -7.86 -15.47 8.27
N PHE A 94 -7.18 -14.70 7.41
CA PHE A 94 -5.72 -14.75 7.29
C PHE A 94 -5.02 -13.99 8.43
N ILE A 95 -5.56 -12.89 8.90
CA ILE A 95 -5.04 -12.19 10.10
C ILE A 95 -5.03 -13.16 11.30
N ARG A 96 -6.12 -13.90 11.53
CA ARG A 96 -6.22 -14.90 12.61
C ARG A 96 -5.26 -16.09 12.47
N LYS A 97 -4.73 -16.30 11.27
CA LYS A 97 -3.65 -17.27 11.01
C LYS A 97 -2.25 -16.66 11.17
N ASN A 98 -2.14 -15.48 11.77
CA ASN A 98 -0.89 -14.73 11.96
C ASN A 98 -0.14 -14.49 10.64
N LYS A 99 -0.86 -14.23 9.55
CA LYS A 99 -0.26 -13.84 8.28
C LYS A 99 -0.19 -12.32 8.18
N PHE A 100 0.87 -11.83 7.56
CA PHE A 100 0.90 -10.45 7.10
C PHE A 100 0.02 -10.35 5.86
N VAL A 101 -1.12 -9.70 5.99
CA VAL A 101 -2.15 -9.69 4.95
C VAL A 101 -2.04 -8.43 4.12
N THR A 102 -2.00 -8.61 2.82
CA THR A 102 -2.00 -7.54 1.83
C THR A 102 -3.12 -7.77 0.82
N ILE A 103 -3.70 -6.69 0.33
CA ILE A 103 -4.75 -6.74 -0.69
C ILE A 103 -4.30 -5.93 -1.90
N PHE A 104 -4.53 -6.45 -3.09
CA PHE A 104 -4.52 -5.66 -4.30
C PHE A 104 -5.95 -5.62 -4.85
N GLY A 105 -6.56 -4.45 -4.74
CA GLY A 105 -7.98 -4.29 -5.01
C GLY A 105 -8.27 -3.78 -6.41
N GLY A 106 -9.54 -3.58 -6.62
CA GLY A 106 -10.11 -2.78 -7.70
C GLY A 106 -10.28 -1.34 -7.23
N GLU A 107 -11.54 -0.83 -7.20
CA GLU A 107 -11.83 0.50 -6.71
C GLU A 107 -11.83 0.57 -5.17
N HIS A 108 -11.71 1.76 -4.62
CA HIS A 108 -11.31 1.99 -3.23
C HIS A 108 -12.30 1.48 -2.17
N SER A 109 -13.60 1.23 -2.50
CA SER A 109 -14.55 0.68 -1.52
C SER A 109 -14.16 -0.70 -0.98
N VAL A 110 -13.27 -1.41 -1.65
CA VAL A 110 -12.69 -2.68 -1.18
C VAL A 110 -12.03 -2.50 0.19
N SER A 111 -11.37 -1.38 0.42
CA SER A 111 -10.66 -1.07 1.67
C SER A 111 -11.58 -0.96 2.88
N ILE A 112 -12.88 -0.66 2.70
CA ILE A 112 -13.84 -0.67 3.81
C ILE A 112 -13.85 -2.04 4.51
N GLY A 113 -13.91 -3.13 3.73
CA GLY A 113 -13.89 -4.49 4.28
C GLY A 113 -12.55 -4.85 4.93
N THR A 114 -11.47 -4.39 4.34
CA THR A 114 -10.11 -4.59 4.84
C THR A 114 -9.92 -3.88 6.18
N ILE A 115 -10.21 -2.58 6.23
CA ILE A 115 -10.07 -1.74 7.43
C ILE A 115 -10.90 -2.32 8.59
N ARG A 116 -12.15 -2.73 8.34
CA ARG A 116 -12.99 -3.40 9.37
C ARG A 116 -12.31 -4.63 9.95
N ALA A 117 -11.72 -5.48 9.10
CA ALA A 117 -11.06 -6.71 9.55
C ALA A 117 -9.83 -6.42 10.44
N PHE A 118 -9.02 -5.42 10.05
CA PHE A 118 -7.86 -5.01 10.84
C PHE A 118 -8.28 -4.33 12.14
N ASN A 119 -9.27 -3.45 12.13
CA ASN A 119 -9.76 -2.77 13.34
C ASN A 119 -10.35 -3.75 14.36
N GLU A 120 -10.97 -4.84 13.93
CA GLU A 120 -11.45 -5.90 14.81
C GLU A 120 -10.34 -6.78 15.40
N CYS A 121 -9.15 -6.80 14.80
CA CYS A 121 -8.04 -7.68 15.19
C CYS A 121 -6.90 -6.96 15.91
N PHE A 122 -6.78 -5.64 15.78
CA PHE A 122 -5.70 -4.85 16.37
C PHE A 122 -6.27 -3.72 17.23
N ASN A 123 -5.76 -3.61 18.46
CA ASN A 123 -6.10 -2.48 19.32
C ASN A 123 -5.39 -1.21 18.84
N ASP A 124 -6.01 -0.06 19.06
CA ASP A 124 -5.44 1.26 18.76
C ASP A 124 -4.88 1.37 17.33
N LEU A 125 -5.68 0.88 16.34
CA LEU A 125 -5.31 0.90 14.94
C LEU A 125 -5.28 2.35 14.42
N THR A 126 -4.17 2.72 13.81
CA THR A 126 -4.11 3.88 12.92
C THR A 126 -4.30 3.41 11.48
N VAL A 127 -5.22 4.03 10.76
CA VAL A 127 -5.35 3.91 9.32
C VAL A 127 -4.64 5.08 8.68
N VAL A 128 -3.65 4.81 7.85
CA VAL A 128 -2.99 5.82 7.02
C VAL A 128 -3.55 5.68 5.62
N GLN A 129 -4.32 6.68 5.19
CA GLN A 129 -4.81 6.79 3.82
C GLN A 129 -3.86 7.69 3.04
N ILE A 130 -3.27 7.13 1.98
CA ILE A 130 -2.43 7.86 1.02
C ILE A 130 -3.23 7.93 -0.27
N ASP A 131 -3.73 9.12 -0.63
CA ASP A 131 -4.81 9.28 -1.58
C ASP A 131 -4.89 10.74 -2.12
N ALA A 132 -5.44 10.92 -3.31
CA ALA A 132 -5.83 12.23 -3.80
C ALA A 132 -7.14 12.73 -3.17
N HIS A 133 -8.03 11.81 -2.82
CA HIS A 133 -9.40 12.07 -2.40
C HIS A 133 -9.58 11.88 -0.89
N ALA A 134 -10.47 12.68 -0.27
CA ALA A 134 -10.73 12.54 1.16
C ALA A 134 -11.57 11.31 1.51
N ASP A 135 -12.48 10.89 0.62
CA ASP A 135 -13.36 9.71 0.76
C ASP A 135 -14.15 9.66 2.08
N LEU A 136 -14.49 10.83 2.60
CA LEU A 136 -15.17 11.02 3.89
C LEU A 136 -16.69 11.17 3.76
N ARG A 137 -17.28 10.86 2.59
CA ARG A 137 -18.74 10.89 2.43
C ARG A 137 -19.36 9.78 3.28
N LYS A 138 -20.39 10.12 4.04
CA LYS A 138 -21.15 9.12 4.80
C LYS A 138 -21.87 8.12 3.91
N GLU A 139 -22.36 8.59 2.76
CA GLU A 139 -23.08 7.85 1.74
C GLU A 139 -22.88 8.52 0.39
N TYR A 140 -22.75 7.72 -0.65
CA TYR A 140 -22.72 8.22 -2.02
C TYR A 140 -23.47 7.27 -2.95
N ASN A 141 -24.31 7.81 -3.85
CA ASN A 141 -25.15 7.05 -4.77
C ASN A 141 -26.00 5.94 -4.08
N GLY A 142 -26.48 6.17 -2.85
CA GLY A 142 -27.35 5.26 -2.12
C GLY A 142 -26.64 4.12 -1.38
N SER A 143 -25.32 4.17 -1.26
CA SER A 143 -24.54 3.20 -0.47
C SER A 143 -23.46 3.88 0.36
N SER A 144 -23.26 3.42 1.57
CA SER A 144 -22.08 3.76 2.41
C SER A 144 -20.88 2.87 2.09
N CYS A 145 -21.07 1.80 1.30
CA CYS A 145 -20.00 0.95 0.78
C CYS A 145 -19.62 1.41 -0.64
N ASN A 146 -19.09 2.63 -0.75
CA ASN A 146 -18.78 3.30 -2.01
C ASN A 146 -17.35 3.84 -1.95
N HIS A 147 -16.64 3.94 -3.09
CA HIS A 147 -15.27 4.46 -3.15
C HIS A 147 -15.15 5.81 -2.45
N ALA A 148 -16.09 6.73 -2.65
CA ALA A 148 -16.09 8.06 -2.00
C ALA A 148 -16.45 8.04 -0.49
N CYS A 149 -16.61 6.84 0.10
CA CYS A 149 -16.98 6.65 1.51
C CYS A 149 -15.94 5.84 2.29
N THR A 150 -14.84 5.49 1.65
CA THR A 150 -13.85 4.53 2.18
C THR A 150 -13.30 4.95 3.53
N ALA A 151 -12.99 6.21 3.71
CA ALA A 151 -12.41 6.75 4.94
C ALA A 151 -13.46 7.14 6.00
N TYR A 152 -14.76 7.24 5.65
CA TYR A 152 -15.76 7.69 6.60
C TYR A 152 -15.84 6.82 7.85
N GLU A 153 -15.96 5.50 7.67
CA GLU A 153 -16.04 4.58 8.82
C GLU A 153 -14.73 4.53 9.60
N ALA A 154 -13.59 4.61 8.92
CA ALA A 154 -12.28 4.68 9.55
C ALA A 154 -12.14 5.94 10.42
N SER A 155 -12.64 7.10 9.97
CA SER A 155 -12.61 8.34 10.74
C SER A 155 -13.41 8.27 12.05
N GLN A 156 -14.42 7.40 12.11
CA GLN A 156 -15.27 7.24 13.31
C GLN A 156 -14.74 6.19 14.30
N ASN A 157 -13.97 5.21 13.82
CA ASN A 157 -13.67 4.01 14.61
C ASN A 157 -12.16 3.74 14.77
N THR A 158 -11.30 4.50 14.12
CA THR A 158 -9.84 4.35 14.17
C THR A 158 -9.17 5.71 14.30
N ASN A 159 -7.87 5.73 14.50
CA ASN A 159 -7.07 6.94 14.29
C ASN A 159 -6.80 7.06 12.78
N LEU A 160 -7.50 7.95 12.07
CA LEU A 160 -7.31 8.17 10.65
C LEU A 160 -6.31 9.31 10.41
N VAL A 161 -5.25 9.04 9.66
CA VAL A 161 -4.30 10.03 9.14
C VAL A 161 -4.37 10.00 7.62
N GLN A 162 -4.65 11.13 6.99
CA GLN A 162 -4.83 11.25 5.53
C GLN A 162 -3.69 12.07 4.91
N VAL A 163 -3.09 11.58 3.83
CA VAL A 163 -1.90 12.19 3.20
C VAL A 163 -2.08 12.29 1.69
N GLY A 164 -1.75 13.44 1.12
CA GLY A 164 -1.81 13.69 -0.32
C GLY A 164 -3.13 14.27 -0.81
N ILE A 165 -4.05 14.57 0.10
CA ILE A 165 -5.41 14.97 -0.25
C ILE A 165 -5.41 16.30 -0.99
N ARG A 166 -6.13 16.33 -2.13
CA ARG A 166 -6.26 17.52 -2.99
C ARG A 166 -7.60 17.64 -3.70
N SER A 167 -8.49 16.67 -3.44
CA SER A 167 -9.87 16.67 -3.95
C SER A 167 -10.83 16.19 -2.86
N MET A 168 -11.87 16.97 -2.59
CA MET A 168 -12.91 16.64 -1.62
C MET A 168 -14.19 17.44 -1.87
N ASP A 169 -15.33 16.92 -1.43
CA ASP A 169 -16.58 17.68 -1.41
C ASP A 169 -16.63 18.59 -0.17
N ILE A 170 -17.30 19.73 -0.28
CA ILE A 170 -17.43 20.67 0.85
C ILE A 170 -18.10 20.03 2.08
N LEU A 171 -18.97 19.06 1.89
CA LEU A 171 -19.66 18.37 2.99
C LEU A 171 -18.71 17.49 3.82
N GLU A 172 -17.64 16.99 3.22
CA GLU A 172 -16.63 16.16 3.89
C GLU A 172 -15.82 16.98 4.90
N LYS A 173 -15.76 18.31 4.71
CA LYS A 173 -15.11 19.24 5.63
C LYS A 173 -15.65 19.17 7.06
N SER A 174 -16.90 18.77 7.23
CA SER A 174 -17.50 18.58 8.55
C SER A 174 -17.12 17.28 9.26
N VAL A 175 -16.52 16.35 8.52
CA VAL A 175 -16.12 15.01 9.01
C VAL A 175 -14.60 14.92 9.19
N MET A 176 -13.83 15.60 8.34
CA MET A 176 -12.37 15.59 8.39
C MET A 176 -11.84 16.08 9.75
N ASP A 177 -10.76 15.48 10.20
CA ASP A 177 -9.95 16.01 11.31
C ASP A 177 -8.86 16.92 10.73
N PRO A 178 -8.94 18.25 10.92
CA PRO A 178 -8.00 19.18 10.30
C PRO A 178 -6.56 19.03 10.80
N ASP A 179 -6.36 18.39 11.95
CA ASP A 179 -5.02 18.15 12.51
C ASP A 179 -4.40 16.85 11.98
N LYS A 180 -5.15 16.02 11.23
CA LYS A 180 -4.72 14.71 10.73
C LYS A 180 -4.85 14.53 9.22
N ILE A 181 -5.13 15.62 8.50
CA ILE A 181 -5.20 15.63 7.05
C ILE A 181 -4.07 16.51 6.49
N PHE A 182 -3.28 15.92 5.61
CA PHE A 182 -2.15 16.57 4.95
C PHE A 182 -2.52 16.85 3.50
N PHE A 183 -2.82 18.12 3.21
CA PHE A 183 -3.17 18.53 1.86
C PHE A 183 -1.92 18.61 0.96
N ALA A 184 -2.02 18.10 -0.26
CA ALA A 184 -0.87 18.05 -1.17
C ALA A 184 -0.22 19.43 -1.42
N HIS A 185 -1.01 20.51 -1.50
CA HIS A 185 -0.48 21.86 -1.69
C HIS A 185 0.25 22.42 -0.46
N GLU A 186 -0.09 21.96 0.75
CA GLU A 186 0.61 22.33 1.98
C GLU A 186 1.88 21.47 2.12
N MET A 187 1.80 20.19 1.82
CA MET A 187 2.97 19.29 1.81
C MET A 187 4.07 19.79 0.86
N ALA A 188 3.70 20.37 -0.27
CA ALA A 188 4.65 20.89 -1.26
C ALA A 188 5.55 22.05 -0.73
N ILE A 189 5.22 22.65 0.40
CA ILE A 189 5.95 23.77 1.02
C ILE A 189 6.34 23.51 2.47
N ASP A 190 6.00 22.35 3.03
CA ASP A 190 6.36 21.93 4.40
C ASP A 190 7.40 20.81 4.35
N ASP A 191 8.63 21.13 4.69
CA ASP A 191 9.73 20.15 4.72
C ASP A 191 9.58 19.08 5.83
N TYR A 192 8.67 19.27 6.79
CA TYR A 192 8.47 18.42 7.97
C TYR A 192 7.16 17.63 7.93
N TRP A 193 6.40 17.67 6.85
CA TRP A 193 5.10 17.02 6.78
C TRP A 193 5.16 15.50 7.06
N MET A 194 6.22 14.83 6.66
CA MET A 194 6.38 13.40 6.88
C MET A 194 6.50 13.07 8.37
N GLU A 195 7.37 13.77 9.05
CA GLU A 195 7.59 13.62 10.51
C GLU A 195 6.29 13.96 11.26
N ASN A 196 5.64 15.08 10.90
CA ASN A 196 4.37 15.49 11.49
C ASN A 196 3.28 14.43 11.31
N ALA A 197 3.16 13.83 10.12
CA ALA A 197 2.19 12.78 9.85
C ALA A 197 2.50 11.51 10.66
N ILE A 198 3.79 11.12 10.77
CA ILE A 198 4.21 9.92 11.50
C ILE A 198 3.99 10.09 13.00
N ASP A 199 4.23 11.27 13.57
CA ASP A 199 4.01 11.56 15.00
C ASP A 199 2.54 11.39 15.41
N LEU A 200 1.59 11.60 14.49
CA LEU A 200 0.15 11.39 14.73
C LEU A 200 -0.27 9.90 14.70
N MET A 201 0.60 9.03 14.21
CA MET A 201 0.31 7.59 14.11
C MET A 201 0.57 6.89 15.44
N GLY A 202 -0.34 6.02 15.84
CA GLY A 202 -0.14 5.08 16.93
C GLY A 202 0.87 3.98 16.60
N LYS A 203 0.94 2.96 17.45
CA LYS A 203 1.88 1.84 17.27
C LYS A 203 1.49 0.94 16.09
N ASN A 204 0.22 0.56 15.99
CA ASN A 204 -0.28 -0.35 14.96
C ASN A 204 -0.82 0.46 13.78
N VAL A 205 -0.27 0.26 12.60
CA VAL A 205 -0.62 1.02 11.39
C VAL A 205 -1.09 0.07 10.29
N PHE A 206 -2.24 0.37 9.71
CA PHE A 206 -2.69 -0.18 8.44
C PHE A 206 -2.60 0.92 7.39
N ILE A 207 -2.02 0.61 6.22
CA ILE A 207 -1.88 1.56 5.12
C ILE A 207 -2.89 1.19 4.04
N THR A 208 -3.77 2.12 3.66
CA THR A 208 -4.55 2.04 2.43
C THR A 208 -3.96 3.01 1.43
N PHE A 209 -3.50 2.49 0.31
CA PHE A 209 -2.82 3.26 -0.73
C PHE A 209 -3.69 3.30 -1.98
N ASP A 210 -4.26 4.45 -2.26
CA ASP A 210 -4.85 4.74 -3.57
C ASP A 210 -3.75 5.14 -4.54
N LEU A 211 -3.70 4.51 -5.71
CA LEU A 211 -2.67 4.80 -6.70
C LEU A 211 -2.80 6.20 -7.31
N ASP A 212 -3.97 6.86 -7.20
CA ASP A 212 -4.15 8.23 -7.63
C ASP A 212 -3.54 9.27 -6.66
N ALA A 213 -3.02 8.84 -5.50
CA ALA A 213 -2.15 9.65 -4.66
C ALA A 213 -0.91 10.13 -5.42
N PHE A 214 -0.40 9.32 -6.35
CA PHE A 214 0.65 9.75 -7.25
C PHE A 214 0.18 10.83 -8.21
N ASP A 215 1.14 11.66 -8.63
CA ASP A 215 0.88 12.60 -9.72
C ASP A 215 0.58 11.85 -11.03
N PRO A 216 -0.41 12.31 -11.84
CA PRO A 216 -0.76 11.66 -13.11
C PRO A 216 0.38 11.57 -14.13
N SER A 217 1.46 12.33 -13.95
CA SER A 217 2.66 12.19 -14.77
C SER A 217 3.41 10.87 -14.53
N LEU A 218 3.21 10.25 -13.36
CA LEU A 218 3.75 8.93 -12.99
C LEU A 218 2.68 7.84 -13.10
N MET A 219 1.47 8.13 -12.61
CA MET A 219 0.38 7.17 -12.49
C MET A 219 -0.88 7.69 -13.21
N PRO A 220 -0.90 7.70 -14.56
CA PRO A 220 -2.05 8.15 -15.32
C PRO A 220 -3.21 7.13 -15.36
N SER A 221 -2.97 5.88 -14.96
CA SER A 221 -3.92 4.78 -15.12
C SER A 221 -4.72 4.53 -13.84
N THR A 222 -5.46 5.55 -13.40
CA THR A 222 -6.41 5.50 -12.28
C THR A 222 -7.79 5.97 -12.70
N GLY A 223 -8.80 5.73 -11.87
CA GLY A 223 -10.19 6.10 -12.15
C GLY A 223 -10.40 7.61 -12.23
N THR A 224 -9.83 8.37 -11.30
CA THR A 224 -9.98 9.82 -11.14
C THR A 224 -8.64 10.49 -10.86
N PRO A 225 -7.75 10.60 -11.87
CA PRO A 225 -6.43 11.18 -11.69
C PRO A 225 -6.49 12.69 -11.40
N GLU A 226 -5.92 13.11 -10.27
CA GLU A 226 -5.85 14.50 -9.83
C GLU A 226 -4.41 15.03 -9.95
N PRO A 227 -4.17 16.24 -10.51
CA PRO A 227 -2.82 16.79 -10.63
C PRO A 227 -2.24 17.25 -9.29
N GLY A 228 -0.90 17.31 -9.20
CA GLY A 228 -0.19 17.80 -8.01
C GLY A 228 -0.03 16.73 -6.94
N GLY A 229 0.11 15.47 -7.34
CA GLY A 229 0.30 14.34 -6.46
C GLY A 229 1.75 14.05 -6.10
N LEU A 230 1.94 12.98 -5.33
CA LEU A 230 3.23 12.51 -4.84
C LEU A 230 4.13 12.00 -5.98
N LEU A 231 5.43 12.13 -5.78
CA LEU A 231 6.44 11.56 -6.67
C LEU A 231 7.03 10.28 -6.08
N TRP A 232 7.66 9.46 -6.93
CA TRP A 232 8.11 8.12 -6.57
C TRP A 232 9.01 8.07 -5.32
N TYR A 233 10.12 8.80 -5.33
CA TYR A 233 11.07 8.73 -4.21
C TYR A 233 10.58 9.41 -2.94
N GLU A 234 9.78 10.44 -3.04
CA GLU A 234 9.08 11.07 -1.92
C GLU A 234 8.14 10.05 -1.24
N THR A 235 7.35 9.34 -2.03
CA THR A 235 6.47 8.28 -1.54
C THR A 235 7.26 7.15 -0.86
N LEU A 236 8.36 6.71 -1.48
CA LEU A 236 9.19 5.66 -0.89
C LEU A 236 9.86 6.09 0.42
N ASP A 237 10.32 7.33 0.53
CA ASP A 237 10.90 7.85 1.78
C ASP A 237 9.85 7.88 2.90
N PHE A 238 8.67 8.38 2.62
CA PHE A 238 7.56 8.38 3.59
C PHE A 238 7.18 6.96 4.03
N LEU A 239 6.98 6.04 3.09
CA LEU A 239 6.67 4.65 3.41
C LEU A 239 7.78 4.00 4.23
N LYS A 240 9.04 4.17 3.84
CA LYS A 240 10.20 3.62 4.56
C LYS A 240 10.23 4.08 6.01
N LYS A 241 10.01 5.37 6.27
CA LYS A 241 9.91 5.94 7.62
C LYS A 241 8.77 5.29 8.41
N ILE A 242 7.57 5.14 7.82
CA ILE A 242 6.45 4.46 8.50
C ILE A 242 6.82 3.03 8.87
N PHE A 243 7.34 2.24 7.93
CA PHE A 243 7.70 0.83 8.21
C PHE A 243 8.81 0.69 9.24
N LYS A 244 9.72 1.66 9.33
CA LYS A 244 10.79 1.70 10.33
C LYS A 244 10.28 2.05 11.72
N GLU A 245 9.41 3.02 11.85
CA GLU A 245 9.02 3.60 13.13
C GLU A 245 7.74 3.00 13.73
N LYS A 246 6.92 2.37 12.90
CA LYS A 246 5.61 1.84 13.31
C LYS A 246 5.47 0.35 12.99
N ASN A 247 4.62 -0.32 13.76
CA ASN A 247 4.24 -1.68 13.45
C ASN A 247 3.18 -1.68 12.35
N VAL A 248 3.60 -1.68 11.08
CA VAL A 248 2.66 -1.85 9.98
C VAL A 248 2.13 -3.28 10.01
N VAL A 249 0.83 -3.44 10.22
CA VAL A 249 0.15 -4.73 10.40
C VAL A 249 -0.38 -5.33 9.10
N GLY A 250 -0.52 -4.51 8.06
CA GLY A 250 -0.96 -4.87 6.73
C GLY A 250 -1.11 -3.64 5.85
N PHE A 251 -1.35 -3.85 4.58
CA PHE A 251 -1.66 -2.77 3.65
C PHE A 251 -2.53 -3.24 2.49
N ASP A 252 -3.16 -2.31 1.83
CA ASP A 252 -3.79 -2.54 0.53
C ASP A 252 -3.36 -1.49 -0.51
N ILE A 253 -3.52 -1.82 -1.79
CA ILE A 253 -3.28 -0.94 -2.94
C ILE A 253 -4.49 -1.00 -3.85
N MET A 254 -5.03 0.16 -4.21
CA MET A 254 -6.30 0.34 -4.89
C MET A 254 -6.18 1.19 -6.15
N GLU A 255 -7.23 1.20 -6.95
CA GLU A 255 -7.50 2.09 -8.07
C GLU A 255 -6.59 1.95 -9.29
N LEU A 256 -5.88 0.84 -9.45
CA LEU A 256 -5.24 0.59 -10.75
C LEU A 256 -6.31 0.34 -11.82
N CYS A 257 -6.45 1.28 -12.75
CA CYS A 257 -7.32 1.17 -13.92
C CYS A 257 -6.45 0.99 -15.18
N PRO A 258 -6.10 -0.25 -15.58
CA PRO A 258 -5.04 -0.52 -16.54
C PRO A 258 -5.29 0.05 -17.93
N ASN A 259 -4.26 0.63 -18.53
CA ASN A 259 -4.28 1.08 -19.91
C ASN A 259 -3.72 -0.01 -20.83
N GLU A 260 -4.44 -0.34 -21.91
CA GLU A 260 -4.00 -1.37 -22.87
C GLU A 260 -2.72 -0.99 -23.63
N LYS A 261 -2.51 0.31 -23.85
CA LYS A 261 -1.39 0.85 -24.66
C LYS A 261 -0.17 1.24 -23.83
N ASP A 262 -0.35 1.48 -22.53
CA ASP A 262 0.71 1.91 -21.64
C ASP A 262 0.69 1.06 -20.37
N LYS A 263 1.75 0.30 -20.14
CA LYS A 263 1.92 -0.61 -19.02
C LYS A 263 2.81 -0.05 -17.91
N SER A 264 3.20 1.21 -17.99
CA SER A 264 4.06 1.86 -16.99
C SER A 264 3.40 1.87 -15.61
N SER A 265 2.10 2.18 -15.55
CA SER A 265 1.33 2.18 -14.30
C SER A 265 1.19 0.78 -13.70
N ASP A 266 0.96 -0.25 -14.52
CA ASP A 266 0.89 -1.64 -14.05
C ASP A 266 2.21 -2.04 -13.38
N PHE A 267 3.33 -1.65 -14.00
CA PHE A 267 4.68 -1.96 -13.51
C PHE A 267 5.03 -1.14 -12.26
N LEU A 268 4.64 0.14 -12.21
CA LEU A 268 4.82 1.00 -11.03
C LEU A 268 4.09 0.41 -9.83
N ALA A 269 2.81 0.00 -10.00
CA ALA A 269 2.02 -0.62 -8.93
C ALA A 269 2.66 -1.92 -8.43
N ALA A 270 3.21 -2.75 -9.33
CA ALA A 270 3.93 -3.97 -8.95
C ALA A 270 5.21 -3.67 -8.16
N LYS A 271 5.96 -2.65 -8.56
CA LYS A 271 7.18 -2.22 -7.83
C LYS A 271 6.83 -1.61 -6.48
N LEU A 272 5.77 -0.78 -6.38
CA LEU A 272 5.33 -0.22 -5.10
C LEU A 272 4.99 -1.33 -4.10
N TYR A 273 4.17 -2.29 -4.51
CA TYR A 273 3.83 -3.43 -3.66
C TYR A 273 5.07 -4.17 -3.14
N TYR A 274 6.02 -4.44 -4.03
CA TYR A 274 7.24 -5.16 -3.66
C TYR A 274 8.15 -4.33 -2.76
N LYS A 275 8.25 -3.01 -2.97
CA LYS A 275 8.97 -2.08 -2.10
C LYS A 275 8.38 -2.06 -0.69
N MET A 276 7.05 -1.97 -0.56
CA MET A 276 6.38 -2.01 0.75
C MET A 276 6.65 -3.31 1.49
N LEU A 277 6.68 -4.45 0.79
CA LEU A 277 7.09 -5.72 1.39
C LEU A 277 8.57 -5.72 1.78
N SER A 278 9.46 -5.17 0.95
CA SER A 278 10.89 -5.08 1.26
C SER A 278 11.11 -4.27 2.52
N TYR A 279 10.44 -3.13 2.69
CA TYR A 279 10.53 -2.34 3.93
C TYR A 279 9.95 -3.07 5.15
N LYS A 280 8.85 -3.82 4.99
CA LYS A 280 8.26 -4.58 6.11
C LYS A 280 9.15 -5.69 6.63
N PHE A 281 9.91 -6.33 5.76
CA PHE A 281 10.75 -7.49 6.09
C PHE A 281 12.24 -7.16 5.96
N ASP A 282 12.60 -5.88 6.02
CA ASP A 282 13.99 -5.43 6.09
C ASP A 282 14.60 -5.81 7.43
N ASN A 283 15.62 -6.66 7.40
CA ASN A 283 16.34 -7.12 8.60
C ASN A 283 17.71 -6.45 8.72
N THR A 284 18.04 -5.46 7.89
CA THR A 284 19.39 -4.87 7.85
C THR A 284 19.72 -4.05 9.09
N GLU A 285 18.71 -3.59 9.85
CA GLU A 285 18.92 -2.80 11.09
C GLU A 285 19.00 -3.65 12.37
N GLU A 286 18.59 -4.92 12.39
CA GLU A 286 18.73 -5.78 13.59
C GLU A 286 20.17 -6.21 13.88
N ALA A 287 21.09 -6.02 12.95
CA ALA A 287 22.49 -6.45 13.10
C ALA A 287 23.38 -5.43 13.88
N ASP A 288 22.93 -4.21 14.12
CA ASP A 288 23.83 -3.14 14.62
C ASP A 288 23.55 -2.67 16.08
N TYR A 289 22.51 -3.16 16.74
CA TYR A 289 22.18 -2.80 18.13
C TYR A 289 22.61 -3.82 19.19
N GLY A 290 23.42 -4.78 18.82
CA GLY A 290 23.79 -5.92 19.68
C GLY A 290 25.25 -5.98 20.12
N ASN A 291 25.99 -4.87 20.32
CA ASN A 291 27.25 -4.90 21.08
C ASN A 291 27.73 -3.49 21.50
N GLU A 292 27.46 -3.12 22.72
CA GLU A 292 28.07 -1.95 23.39
C GLU A 292 29.58 -2.13 23.71
N SER A 293 30.35 -2.90 22.95
CA SER A 293 31.78 -3.01 23.16
C SER A 293 32.51 -3.29 21.86
N GLY A 294 32.75 -2.28 21.08
CA GLY A 294 33.69 -2.40 19.96
C GLY A 294 33.31 -1.54 18.76
N PHE A 295 33.80 -0.30 18.78
CA PHE A 295 33.92 0.48 17.55
C PHE A 295 34.72 -0.34 16.54
N LYS A 296 34.05 -0.91 15.53
CA LYS A 296 34.71 -1.28 14.27
C LYS A 296 34.68 -0.04 13.40
N GLU A 297 35.92 0.44 13.09
CA GLU A 297 36.09 1.50 12.12
C GLU A 297 35.33 1.17 10.81
N PRO A 298 34.80 2.18 10.13
CA PRO A 298 34.14 1.98 8.86
C PRO A 298 35.12 1.33 7.87
N ASN A 299 34.73 0.22 7.29
CA ASN A 299 35.50 -0.46 6.26
C ASN A 299 35.64 0.47 5.05
N ASN A 300 36.79 1.14 4.96
CA ASN A 300 37.19 2.00 3.87
C ASN A 300 37.42 1.15 2.60
N LYS A 301 36.36 0.75 1.91
CA LYS A 301 36.42 0.13 0.58
C LYS A 301 36.57 1.12 -0.57
N ILE A 302 36.94 2.37 -0.27
CA ILE A 302 37.22 3.41 -1.30
C ILE A 302 38.71 3.78 -1.26
N SER A 303 39.62 2.83 -1.44
CA SER A 303 41.02 3.15 -1.68
C SER A 303 41.76 2.07 -2.45
N LYS A 304 41.21 1.64 -3.59
CA LYS A 304 41.95 0.83 -4.57
C LYS A 304 41.66 1.21 -6.01
N PHE A 305 41.52 2.50 -6.30
CA PHE A 305 41.59 3.04 -7.65
C PHE A 305 42.50 4.28 -7.66
N GLU A 306 43.72 4.11 -7.21
CA GLU A 306 44.77 5.03 -7.53
C GLU A 306 46.00 4.18 -7.93
N ASP A 307 46.58 4.58 -9.05
CA ASP A 307 47.88 4.13 -9.60
C ASP A 307 47.83 2.87 -10.51
N GLU A 308 47.35 3.03 -11.73
CA GLU A 308 48.03 2.50 -12.91
C GLU A 308 48.30 3.67 -13.86
N GLU A 309 49.49 4.25 -13.76
CA GLU A 309 50.07 5.15 -14.74
C GLU A 309 50.30 4.41 -16.04
N TYR A 310 49.89 5.03 -17.14
CA TYR A 310 50.27 4.66 -18.50
C TYR A 310 51.70 5.13 -18.77
N ASP A 311 52.60 4.19 -19.05
CA ASP A 311 53.76 4.34 -19.93
C ASP A 311 53.43 3.75 -21.33
#